data_71dd29ceea3048b563ac116f907bfdd8
#
_entry.id   71dd29ceea3048b563ac116f907bfdd8
#
_cell.length_a   1.000
_cell.length_b   1.000
_cell.length_c   1.000
_cell.angle_alpha   90.00
_cell.angle_beta   90.00
_cell.angle_gamma   90.00
#
_symmetry.space_group_name_H-M   'P 1'
#
loop_
_entity.id
_entity.type
_entity.pdbx_description
1 polymer ?
#
loop_
_entity_poly.entity_id
_entity_poly.type
_entity_poly.pdbx_seq_one_letter_code
_entity_poly.pdbx_strand_id
1 'polypeptide(L)'
;MRPVPGWAVITAILAPVFLLGGLVLATARQSATYSSTRDTISSLSGFGATNRWIMVFGFIGLGLCFVVTGIGLRPAELPGRVAMVFGGSVTVLSAFVPQPENGTSAAHGLVAGAGFVALAVWPAFAFRLEPDAPWSLRPTASLLATGFMIGLLFWFATELFNRGSQIGLTERFLAAAESIWPLVVVLNARQLNPPVAEAAVPEEPV
;
A
#
# COMPACT_ATOMS: atom_id res chain seq x y z
N MET A 1 18.76 8.75 14.12
CA MET A 1 18.29 7.93 12.94
C MET A 1 18.51 8.70 11.64
N ARG A 2 18.64 8.03 10.47
CA ARG A 2 18.73 8.72 9.17
C ARG A 2 17.37 9.34 8.82
N PRO A 3 17.29 10.60 8.35
CA PRO A 3 16.02 11.24 8.04
C PRO A 3 15.31 10.58 6.84
N VAL A 4 13.99 10.70 6.82
CA VAL A 4 13.18 10.29 5.65
C VAL A 4 13.32 11.36 4.57
N PRO A 5 13.77 11.00 3.35
CA PRO A 5 13.94 11.98 2.28
C PRO A 5 12.57 12.47 1.75
N GLY A 6 12.55 13.71 1.20
CA GLY A 6 11.32 14.35 0.73
C GLY A 6 10.56 13.53 -0.34
N TRP A 7 11.29 12.88 -1.26
CA TRP A 7 10.69 12.04 -2.29
C TRP A 7 9.91 10.83 -1.72
N ALA A 8 10.38 10.26 -0.58
CA ALA A 8 9.66 9.17 0.09
C ALA A 8 8.36 9.66 0.76
N VAL A 9 8.31 10.91 1.21
CA VAL A 9 7.07 11.52 1.71
C VAL A 9 6.07 11.71 0.58
N ILE A 10 6.54 12.21 -0.57
CA ILE A 10 5.68 12.41 -1.75
C ILE A 10 5.08 11.06 -2.19
N THR A 11 5.89 10.01 -2.30
CA THR A 11 5.36 8.70 -2.71
C THR A 11 4.44 8.08 -1.66
N ALA A 12 4.70 8.26 -0.37
CA ALA A 12 3.79 7.82 0.68
C ALA A 12 2.41 8.51 0.61
N ILE A 13 2.38 9.80 0.24
CA ILE A 13 1.12 10.54 0.01
C ILE A 13 0.43 10.07 -1.28
N LEU A 14 1.20 9.84 -2.34
CA LEU A 14 0.66 9.43 -3.63
C LEU A 14 0.09 8.00 -3.62
N ALA A 15 0.56 7.11 -2.75
CA ALA A 15 0.05 5.74 -2.67
C ALA A 15 -1.48 5.67 -2.48
N PRO A 16 -2.07 6.24 -1.42
CA PRO A 16 -3.52 6.27 -1.28
C PRO A 16 -4.22 7.11 -2.37
N VAL A 17 -3.55 8.11 -2.96
CA VAL A 17 -4.13 8.89 -4.07
C VAL A 17 -4.28 8.01 -5.33
N PHE A 18 -3.28 7.20 -5.70
CA PHE A 18 -3.39 6.26 -6.82
C PHE A 18 -4.46 5.20 -6.57
N LEU A 19 -4.55 4.67 -5.36
CA LEU A 19 -5.58 3.69 -5.01
C LEU A 19 -6.98 4.30 -5.08
N LEU A 20 -7.24 5.35 -4.30
CA LEU A 20 -8.58 5.93 -4.16
C LEU A 20 -9.02 6.66 -5.44
N GLY A 21 -8.11 7.40 -6.06
CA GLY A 21 -8.36 8.06 -7.34
C GLY A 21 -8.66 7.05 -8.44
N GLY A 22 -7.86 5.97 -8.53
CA GLY A 22 -8.11 4.86 -9.45
C GLY A 22 -9.46 4.20 -9.21
N LEU A 23 -9.81 3.92 -7.94
CA LEU A 23 -11.10 3.34 -7.56
C LEU A 23 -12.28 4.23 -7.95
N VAL A 24 -12.24 5.51 -7.60
CA VAL A 24 -13.33 6.45 -7.91
C VAL A 24 -13.52 6.58 -9.41
N LEU A 25 -12.43 6.82 -10.15
CA LEU A 25 -12.50 6.99 -11.60
C LEU A 25 -12.89 5.72 -12.33
N ALA A 26 -12.34 4.56 -11.95
CA ALA A 26 -12.66 3.28 -12.58
C ALA A 26 -14.11 2.87 -12.30
N THR A 27 -14.57 2.98 -11.04
CA THR A 27 -15.95 2.65 -10.65
C THR A 27 -16.98 3.51 -11.40
N ALA A 28 -16.71 4.82 -11.56
CA ALA A 28 -17.60 5.73 -12.28
C ALA A 28 -17.78 5.39 -13.78
N ARG A 29 -16.98 4.48 -14.33
CA ARG A 29 -17.02 4.05 -15.72
C ARG A 29 -17.68 2.69 -15.91
N GLN A 30 -18.00 1.97 -14.79
CA GLN A 30 -18.62 0.65 -14.90
C GLN A 30 -20.11 0.74 -15.21
N SER A 31 -20.66 -0.38 -15.68
CA SER A 31 -22.11 -0.54 -15.92
C SER A 31 -22.90 -0.51 -14.59
N ALA A 32 -24.21 -0.33 -14.68
CA ALA A 32 -25.11 -0.36 -13.52
C ALA A 32 -25.12 -1.70 -12.75
N THR A 33 -24.61 -2.77 -13.35
CA THR A 33 -24.51 -4.09 -12.72
C THR A 33 -23.32 -4.22 -11.77
N TYR A 34 -22.31 -3.33 -11.89
CA TYR A 34 -21.15 -3.31 -11.00
C TYR A 34 -21.54 -2.89 -9.58
N SER A 35 -21.00 -3.58 -8.60
CA SER A 35 -21.22 -3.29 -7.18
C SER A 35 -19.90 -3.25 -6.42
N SER A 36 -19.55 -2.10 -5.88
CA SER A 36 -18.32 -1.93 -5.08
C SER A 36 -18.27 -2.82 -3.83
N THR A 37 -19.40 -3.35 -3.37
CA THR A 37 -19.48 -4.28 -2.25
C THR A 37 -19.13 -5.71 -2.69
N ARG A 38 -19.62 -6.14 -3.86
CA ARG A 38 -19.44 -7.51 -4.35
C ARG A 38 -18.22 -7.66 -5.25
N ASP A 39 -17.97 -6.66 -6.10
CA ASP A 39 -16.95 -6.76 -7.14
C ASP A 39 -15.63 -6.22 -6.62
N THR A 40 -14.56 -6.98 -6.81
CA THR A 40 -13.22 -6.69 -6.32
C THR A 40 -12.62 -5.45 -6.97
N ILE A 41 -11.61 -4.84 -6.32
CA ILE A 41 -10.76 -3.82 -6.94
C ILE A 41 -10.07 -4.41 -8.17
N SER A 42 -9.62 -5.64 -8.05
CA SER A 42 -8.94 -6.37 -9.13
C SER A 42 -9.81 -6.54 -10.37
N SER A 43 -11.14 -6.66 -10.22
CA SER A 43 -12.05 -6.75 -11.36
C SER A 43 -12.04 -5.49 -12.22
N LEU A 44 -11.78 -4.31 -11.61
CA LEU A 44 -11.67 -3.03 -12.32
C LEU A 44 -10.45 -2.94 -13.26
N SER A 45 -9.43 -3.76 -13.06
CA SER A 45 -8.27 -3.89 -13.95
C SER A 45 -8.37 -5.11 -14.88
N GLY A 46 -9.40 -5.97 -14.70
CA GLY A 46 -9.65 -7.18 -15.47
C GLY A 46 -10.11 -6.91 -16.92
N PHE A 47 -10.10 -7.95 -17.75
CA PHE A 47 -10.46 -7.81 -19.16
C PHE A 47 -11.92 -7.43 -19.40
N GLY A 48 -12.84 -7.76 -18.49
CA GLY A 48 -14.26 -7.39 -18.59
C GLY A 48 -14.57 -5.96 -18.13
N ALA A 49 -13.63 -5.22 -17.57
CA ALA A 49 -13.89 -3.87 -17.04
C ALA A 49 -13.87 -2.79 -18.12
N THR A 50 -14.85 -1.91 -18.08
CA THR A 50 -14.87 -0.70 -18.93
C THR A 50 -13.72 0.23 -18.51
N ASN A 51 -12.91 0.65 -19.50
CA ASN A 51 -11.73 1.49 -19.25
C ASN A 51 -10.77 0.92 -18.18
N ARG A 52 -10.54 -0.39 -18.21
CA ARG A 52 -9.67 -1.12 -17.26
C ARG A 52 -8.32 -0.44 -16.98
N TRP A 53 -7.80 0.30 -17.95
CA TRP A 53 -6.50 0.97 -17.86
C TRP A 53 -6.44 2.00 -16.73
N ILE A 54 -7.58 2.56 -16.29
CA ILE A 54 -7.64 3.48 -15.15
C ILE A 54 -7.09 2.77 -13.90
N MET A 55 -7.60 1.56 -13.61
CA MET A 55 -7.15 0.82 -12.43
C MET A 55 -5.79 0.14 -12.64
N VAL A 56 -5.44 -0.23 -13.87
CA VAL A 56 -4.09 -0.70 -14.21
C VAL A 56 -3.04 0.37 -13.85
N PHE A 57 -3.24 1.63 -14.26
CA PHE A 57 -2.37 2.74 -13.86
C PHE A 57 -2.44 3.02 -12.36
N GLY A 58 -3.61 2.86 -11.74
CA GLY A 58 -3.77 2.92 -10.29
C GLY A 58 -2.85 1.93 -9.56
N PHE A 59 -2.85 0.67 -9.96
CA PHE A 59 -1.98 -0.37 -9.36
C PHE A 59 -0.49 -0.15 -9.65
N ILE A 60 -0.13 0.27 -10.86
CA ILE A 60 1.26 0.58 -11.18
C ILE A 60 1.75 1.74 -10.31
N GLY A 61 0.98 2.83 -10.24
CA GLY A 61 1.32 3.99 -9.41
C GLY A 61 1.40 3.66 -7.93
N LEU A 62 0.41 2.93 -7.39
CA LEU A 62 0.38 2.45 -6.00
C LEU A 62 1.61 1.60 -5.68
N GLY A 63 1.89 0.58 -6.50
CA GLY A 63 3.00 -0.33 -6.27
C GLY A 63 4.36 0.36 -6.36
N LEU A 64 4.57 1.24 -7.34
CA LEU A 64 5.78 2.06 -7.44
C LEU A 64 5.94 2.98 -6.22
N CYS A 65 4.84 3.55 -5.72
CA CYS A 65 4.87 4.34 -4.49
C CYS A 65 5.32 3.51 -3.28
N PHE A 66 4.86 2.28 -3.12
CA PHE A 66 5.34 1.39 -2.04
C PHE A 66 6.82 1.05 -2.20
N VAL A 67 7.28 0.73 -3.41
CA VAL A 67 8.70 0.45 -3.68
C VAL A 67 9.57 1.63 -3.28
N VAL A 68 9.25 2.81 -3.78
CA VAL A 68 10.03 4.02 -3.51
C VAL A 68 9.96 4.41 -2.03
N THR A 69 8.77 4.34 -1.42
CA THR A 69 8.60 4.61 0.02
C THR A 69 9.42 3.63 0.87
N GLY A 70 9.39 2.33 0.57
CA GLY A 70 10.17 1.31 1.29
C GLY A 70 11.67 1.54 1.18
N ILE A 71 12.17 1.98 0.03
CA ILE A 71 13.58 2.38 -0.14
C ILE A 71 13.92 3.60 0.73
N GLY A 72 13.02 4.58 0.81
CA GLY A 72 13.23 5.85 1.51
C GLY A 72 12.92 5.84 3.00
N LEU A 73 12.19 4.85 3.53
CA LEU A 73 11.83 4.76 4.94
C LEU A 73 13.01 4.27 5.80
N ARG A 74 14.11 5.01 5.75
CA ARG A 74 15.38 4.66 6.41
C ARG A 74 15.29 4.46 7.93
N PRO A 75 14.38 5.11 8.67
CA PRO A 75 14.19 4.85 10.09
C PRO A 75 13.67 3.46 10.42
N ALA A 76 12.96 2.80 9.50
CA ALA A 76 12.43 1.45 9.69
C ALA A 76 13.51 0.38 9.52
N GLU A 77 13.35 -0.77 10.18
CA GLU A 77 14.22 -1.93 10.01
C GLU A 77 14.19 -2.46 8.58
N LEU A 78 15.36 -2.96 8.13
CA LEU A 78 15.55 -3.41 6.76
C LEU A 78 14.57 -4.52 6.34
N PRO A 79 14.26 -5.55 7.15
CA PRO A 79 13.33 -6.60 6.75
C PRO A 79 11.93 -6.07 6.42
N GLY A 80 11.41 -5.10 7.21
CA GLY A 80 10.12 -4.47 6.94
C GLY A 80 10.13 -3.64 5.64
N ARG A 81 11.22 -2.92 5.39
CA ARG A 81 11.41 -2.17 4.14
C ARG A 81 11.46 -3.10 2.93
N VAL A 82 12.15 -4.23 3.04
CA VAL A 82 12.21 -5.26 1.98
C VAL A 82 10.82 -5.85 1.73
N ALA A 83 10.05 -6.15 2.79
CA ALA A 83 8.68 -6.64 2.66
C ALA A 83 7.78 -5.62 1.93
N MET A 84 7.89 -4.31 2.26
CA MET A 84 7.15 -3.25 1.56
C MET A 84 7.56 -3.13 0.10
N VAL A 85 8.85 -3.18 -0.22
CA VAL A 85 9.37 -3.15 -1.60
C VAL A 85 8.87 -4.37 -2.38
N PHE A 86 8.92 -5.54 -1.79
CA PHE A 86 8.39 -6.75 -2.41
C PHE A 86 6.88 -6.64 -2.66
N GLY A 87 6.08 -6.26 -1.66
CA GLY A 87 4.64 -6.06 -1.80
C GLY A 87 4.30 -5.05 -2.90
N GLY A 88 5.02 -3.92 -2.95
CA GLY A 88 4.86 -2.92 -4.01
C GLY A 88 5.21 -3.47 -5.40
N SER A 89 6.30 -4.23 -5.52
CA SER A 89 6.70 -4.86 -6.79
C SER A 89 5.65 -5.85 -7.29
N VAL A 90 5.08 -6.64 -6.37
CA VAL A 90 4.03 -7.61 -6.68
C VAL A 90 2.71 -6.89 -7.02
N THR A 91 2.41 -5.75 -6.39
CA THR A 91 1.27 -4.89 -6.77
C THR A 91 1.42 -4.37 -8.20
N VAL A 92 2.62 -3.94 -8.62
CA VAL A 92 2.89 -3.60 -10.02
C VAL A 92 2.67 -4.82 -10.93
N LEU A 93 3.19 -5.99 -10.54
CA LEU A 93 3.05 -7.22 -11.31
C LEU A 93 1.59 -7.62 -11.49
N SER A 94 0.71 -7.42 -10.48
CA SER A 94 -0.71 -7.74 -10.55
C SER A 94 -1.44 -6.98 -11.67
N ALA A 95 -0.98 -5.77 -12.02
CA ALA A 95 -1.51 -5.01 -13.14
C ALA A 95 -1.28 -5.68 -14.52
N PHE A 96 -0.25 -6.53 -14.62
CA PHE A 96 0.10 -7.28 -15.83
C PHE A 96 -0.42 -8.71 -15.84
N VAL A 97 -1.02 -9.15 -14.74
CA VAL A 97 -1.68 -10.46 -14.60
C VAL A 97 -3.18 -10.22 -14.32
N PRO A 98 -3.96 -9.72 -15.30
CA PRO A 98 -5.34 -9.30 -15.08
C PRO A 98 -6.27 -10.48 -14.81
N GLN A 99 -7.41 -10.20 -14.16
CA GLN A 99 -8.52 -11.13 -14.09
C GLN A 99 -9.11 -11.35 -15.50
N PRO A 100 -9.52 -12.58 -15.85
CA PRO A 100 -10.25 -12.84 -17.08
C PRO A 100 -11.64 -12.17 -17.02
N GLU A 101 -12.27 -12.01 -18.18
CA GLU A 101 -13.63 -11.48 -18.26
C GLU A 101 -14.64 -12.37 -17.52
N ASN A 102 -14.45 -13.69 -17.62
CA ASN A 102 -15.29 -14.67 -16.94
C ASN A 102 -14.42 -15.61 -16.10
N GLY A 103 -14.88 -15.91 -14.88
CA GLY A 103 -14.22 -16.82 -13.97
C GLY A 103 -13.10 -16.17 -13.15
N THR A 104 -12.12 -16.97 -12.74
CA THR A 104 -11.00 -16.55 -11.88
C THR A 104 -9.66 -16.94 -12.47
N SER A 105 -8.62 -16.18 -12.15
CA SER A 105 -7.23 -16.49 -12.52
C SER A 105 -6.44 -16.90 -11.29
N ALA A 106 -5.99 -18.15 -11.25
CA ALA A 106 -5.09 -18.62 -10.18
C ALA A 106 -3.77 -17.82 -10.14
N ALA A 107 -3.23 -17.46 -11.29
CA ALA A 107 -2.03 -16.64 -11.39
C ALA A 107 -2.25 -15.27 -10.77
N HIS A 108 -3.38 -14.58 -11.08
CA HIS A 108 -3.73 -13.32 -10.45
C HIS A 108 -3.88 -13.48 -8.93
N GLY A 109 -4.62 -14.51 -8.50
CA GLY A 109 -4.84 -14.77 -7.06
C GLY A 109 -3.54 -14.98 -6.28
N LEU A 110 -2.58 -15.72 -6.84
CA LEU A 110 -1.26 -15.92 -6.24
C LEU A 110 -0.46 -14.60 -6.14
N VAL A 111 -0.43 -13.84 -7.25
CA VAL A 111 0.29 -12.57 -7.30
C VAL A 111 -0.33 -11.56 -6.34
N ALA A 112 -1.65 -11.33 -6.42
CA ALA A 112 -2.33 -10.39 -5.55
C ALA A 112 -2.26 -10.81 -4.07
N GLY A 113 -2.46 -12.10 -3.78
CA GLY A 113 -2.36 -12.65 -2.42
C GLY A 113 -0.97 -12.45 -1.82
N ALA A 114 0.11 -12.68 -2.59
CA ALA A 114 1.47 -12.43 -2.13
C ALA A 114 1.70 -10.94 -1.82
N GLY A 115 1.12 -10.04 -2.61
CA GLY A 115 1.16 -8.59 -2.38
C GLY A 115 0.47 -8.20 -1.06
N PHE A 116 -0.78 -8.61 -0.88
CA PHE A 116 -1.56 -8.35 0.34
C PHE A 116 -0.86 -8.91 1.60
N VAL A 117 -0.36 -10.15 1.55
CA VAL A 117 0.38 -10.72 2.68
C VAL A 117 1.62 -9.89 3.02
N ALA A 118 2.44 -9.56 2.02
CA ALA A 118 3.66 -8.77 2.25
C ALA A 118 3.35 -7.38 2.83
N LEU A 119 2.30 -6.71 2.30
CA LEU A 119 1.87 -5.40 2.76
C LEU A 119 1.14 -5.44 4.12
N ALA A 120 0.53 -6.55 4.49
CA ALA A 120 -0.05 -6.71 5.83
C ALA A 120 1.00 -6.96 6.91
N VAL A 121 2.09 -7.69 6.59
CA VAL A 121 3.08 -8.09 7.60
C VAL A 121 4.27 -7.15 7.72
N TRP A 122 4.52 -6.24 6.76
CA TRP A 122 5.71 -5.39 6.78
C TRP A 122 5.90 -4.59 8.08
N PRO A 123 4.83 -4.11 8.79
CA PRO A 123 5.05 -3.35 10.01
C PRO A 123 5.68 -4.20 11.11
N ALA A 124 5.32 -5.50 11.19
CA ALA A 124 5.91 -6.44 12.15
C ALA A 124 7.41 -6.70 11.92
N PHE A 125 7.93 -6.39 10.74
CA PHE A 125 9.35 -6.51 10.42
C PHE A 125 10.07 -5.14 10.36
N ALA A 126 9.33 -4.05 10.56
CA ALA A 126 9.83 -2.67 10.45
C ALA A 126 10.08 -2.00 11.80
N PHE A 127 9.59 -2.58 12.90
CA PHE A 127 9.65 -1.94 14.20
C PHE A 127 11.09 -1.81 14.75
N ARG A 128 11.25 -0.84 15.65
CA ARG A 128 12.51 -0.50 16.33
C ARG A 128 12.33 -0.65 17.83
N LEU A 129 13.40 -1.08 18.50
CA LEU A 129 13.42 -1.25 19.95
C LEU A 129 14.03 -0.03 20.69
N GLU A 130 14.64 0.90 19.97
CA GLU A 130 15.24 2.08 20.55
C GLU A 130 14.20 2.99 21.22
N PRO A 131 14.46 3.55 22.41
CA PRO A 131 13.51 4.38 23.16
C PRO A 131 13.06 5.65 22.40
N ASP A 132 13.92 6.19 21.56
CA ASP A 132 13.69 7.37 20.72
C ASP A 132 13.04 7.07 19.37
N ALA A 133 12.67 5.80 19.13
CA ALA A 133 11.99 5.41 17.90
C ALA A 133 10.64 6.13 17.72
N PRO A 134 10.29 6.54 16.48
CA PRO A 134 8.97 7.05 16.17
C PRO A 134 7.87 6.12 16.70
N TRP A 135 6.81 6.66 17.29
CA TRP A 135 5.77 5.84 17.92
C TRP A 135 5.19 4.79 16.95
N SER A 136 5.07 5.14 15.68
CA SER A 136 4.55 4.26 14.62
C SER A 136 5.49 3.10 14.26
N LEU A 137 6.77 3.20 14.65
CA LEU A 137 7.78 2.14 14.51
C LEU A 137 8.08 1.43 15.85
N ARG A 138 7.38 1.74 16.93
CA ARG A 138 7.51 0.98 18.18
C ARG A 138 6.81 -0.36 18.07
N PRO A 139 7.28 -1.41 18.78
CA PRO A 139 6.73 -2.77 18.68
C PRO A 139 5.21 -2.81 18.82
N THR A 140 4.66 -2.12 19.82
CA THR A 140 3.20 -2.10 20.07
C THR A 140 2.41 -1.58 18.86
N ALA A 141 2.77 -0.41 18.31
CA ALA A 141 2.07 0.18 17.17
C ALA A 141 2.21 -0.67 15.91
N SER A 142 3.43 -1.17 15.65
CA SER A 142 3.72 -2.01 14.48
C SER A 142 2.98 -3.35 14.55
N LEU A 143 2.95 -4.00 15.70
CA LEU A 143 2.24 -5.28 15.87
C LEU A 143 0.73 -5.11 15.85
N LEU A 144 0.19 -4.01 16.41
CA LEU A 144 -1.24 -3.70 16.31
C LEU A 144 -1.66 -3.42 14.86
N ALA A 145 -0.85 -2.67 14.11
CA ALA A 145 -1.11 -2.41 12.69
C ALA A 145 -1.07 -3.71 11.87
N THR A 146 -0.07 -4.56 12.11
CA THR A 146 0.01 -5.89 11.49
C THR A 146 -1.22 -6.74 11.84
N GLY A 147 -1.58 -6.84 13.12
CA GLY A 147 -2.74 -7.61 13.57
C GLY A 147 -4.04 -7.13 12.94
N PHE A 148 -4.22 -5.80 12.83
CA PHE A 148 -5.36 -5.21 12.17
C PHE A 148 -5.42 -5.56 10.66
N MET A 149 -4.29 -5.42 9.94
CA MET A 149 -4.23 -5.76 8.50
C MET A 149 -4.41 -7.26 8.26
N ILE A 150 -3.83 -8.12 9.11
CA ILE A 150 -4.05 -9.58 9.03
C ILE A 150 -5.53 -9.91 9.31
N GLY A 151 -6.17 -9.23 10.24
CA GLY A 151 -7.62 -9.39 10.48
C GLY A 151 -8.45 -9.02 9.24
N LEU A 152 -8.13 -7.91 8.57
CA LEU A 152 -8.76 -7.51 7.32
C LEU A 152 -8.47 -8.50 6.19
N LEU A 153 -7.24 -8.98 6.07
CA LEU A 153 -6.85 -9.99 5.10
C LEU A 153 -7.60 -11.30 5.32
N PHE A 154 -7.74 -11.73 6.57
CA PHE A 154 -8.53 -12.91 6.92
C PHE A 154 -10.00 -12.73 6.57
N TRP A 155 -10.59 -11.56 6.87
CA TRP A 155 -11.97 -11.25 6.46
C TRP A 155 -12.13 -11.27 4.94
N PHE A 156 -11.22 -10.64 4.19
CA PHE A 156 -11.21 -10.70 2.72
C PHE A 156 -11.10 -12.14 2.20
N ALA A 157 -10.18 -12.94 2.76
CA ALA A 157 -10.00 -14.32 2.37
C ALA A 157 -11.25 -15.17 2.64
N THR A 158 -11.91 -15.00 3.79
CA THR A 158 -13.15 -15.74 4.11
C THR A 158 -14.28 -15.39 3.14
N GLU A 159 -14.47 -14.11 2.81
CA GLU A 159 -15.45 -13.68 1.81
C GLU A 159 -15.11 -14.27 0.43
N LEU A 160 -13.84 -14.23 0.04
CA LEU A 160 -13.38 -14.71 -1.26
C LEU A 160 -13.62 -16.23 -1.42
N PHE A 161 -13.20 -17.05 -0.44
CA PHE A 161 -13.31 -18.50 -0.50
C PHE A 161 -14.76 -18.99 -0.36
N ASN A 162 -15.58 -18.30 0.43
CA ASN A 162 -17.00 -18.63 0.61
C ASN A 162 -17.91 -18.00 -0.46
N ARG A 163 -17.35 -17.24 -1.42
CA ARG A 163 -18.11 -16.48 -2.42
C ARG A 163 -19.14 -15.57 -1.78
N GLY A 164 -18.73 -14.89 -0.71
CA GLY A 164 -19.58 -13.98 0.07
C GLY A 164 -20.04 -12.76 -0.75
N SER A 165 -20.96 -12.02 -0.19
CA SER A 165 -21.54 -10.83 -0.82
C SER A 165 -20.75 -9.55 -0.59
N GLN A 166 -19.66 -9.60 0.21
CA GLN A 166 -18.89 -8.44 0.62
C GLN A 166 -17.42 -8.49 0.17
N ILE A 167 -17.09 -9.35 -0.80
CA ILE A 167 -15.70 -9.53 -1.28
C ILE A 167 -15.06 -8.20 -1.67
N GLY A 168 -15.76 -7.39 -2.45
CA GLY A 168 -15.24 -6.10 -2.90
C GLY A 168 -15.08 -5.08 -1.77
N LEU A 169 -15.97 -5.10 -0.78
CA LEU A 169 -15.89 -4.22 0.38
C LEU A 169 -14.66 -4.55 1.24
N THR A 170 -14.46 -5.83 1.53
CA THR A 170 -13.35 -6.30 2.38
C THR A 170 -12.00 -6.05 1.73
N GLU A 171 -11.88 -6.26 0.41
CA GLU A 171 -10.66 -5.92 -0.34
C GLU A 171 -10.33 -4.42 -0.26
N ARG A 172 -11.35 -3.55 -0.35
CA ARG A 172 -11.18 -2.09 -0.24
C ARG A 172 -10.68 -1.65 1.13
N PHE A 173 -11.23 -2.23 2.21
CA PHE A 173 -10.75 -1.93 3.56
C PHE A 173 -9.30 -2.37 3.75
N LEU A 174 -8.93 -3.56 3.28
CA LEU A 174 -7.57 -4.06 3.34
C LEU A 174 -6.62 -3.15 2.56
N ALA A 175 -6.90 -2.90 1.28
CA ALA A 175 -6.05 -2.08 0.42
C ALA A 175 -5.93 -0.63 0.95
N ALA A 176 -7.01 -0.06 1.51
CA ALA A 176 -6.96 1.26 2.13
C ALA A 176 -6.05 1.27 3.37
N ALA A 177 -6.17 0.30 4.27
CA ALA A 177 -5.32 0.19 5.44
C ALA A 177 -3.83 0.04 5.05
N GLU A 178 -3.54 -0.81 4.07
CA GLU A 178 -2.17 -1.03 3.55
C GLU A 178 -1.60 0.22 2.87
N SER A 179 -2.43 1.04 2.22
CA SER A 179 -1.95 2.27 1.58
C SER A 179 -1.77 3.44 2.55
N ILE A 180 -2.57 3.51 3.61
CA ILE A 180 -2.55 4.61 4.58
C ILE A 180 -1.45 4.42 5.63
N TRP A 181 -1.21 3.19 6.11
CA TRP A 181 -0.26 2.96 7.18
C TRP A 181 1.18 3.40 6.85
N PRO A 182 1.74 3.13 5.66
CA PRO A 182 3.05 3.67 5.27
C PRO A 182 3.12 5.19 5.33
N LEU A 183 2.05 5.89 4.94
CA LEU A 183 1.96 7.35 5.05
C LEU A 183 2.04 7.81 6.51
N VAL A 184 1.29 7.18 7.42
CA VAL A 184 1.33 7.48 8.87
C VAL A 184 2.75 7.31 9.41
N VAL A 185 3.41 6.20 9.06
CA VAL A 185 4.77 5.90 9.52
C VAL A 185 5.78 6.91 8.98
N VAL A 186 5.70 7.24 7.68
CA VAL A 186 6.59 8.21 7.03
C VAL A 186 6.45 9.60 7.66
N LEU A 187 5.23 10.09 7.85
CA LEU A 187 4.98 11.41 8.42
C LEU A 187 5.47 11.48 9.87
N ASN A 188 5.19 10.46 10.69
CA ASN A 188 5.65 10.41 12.06
C ASN A 188 7.19 10.33 12.15
N ALA A 189 7.82 9.49 11.33
CA ALA A 189 9.28 9.36 11.32
C ALA A 189 9.98 10.65 10.84
N ARG A 190 9.36 11.42 9.94
CA ARG A 190 9.90 12.69 9.47
C ARG A 190 9.79 13.81 10.51
N GLN A 191 8.69 13.86 11.27
CA GLN A 191 8.52 14.86 12.33
C GLN A 191 9.60 14.77 13.41
N LEU A 192 10.02 13.56 13.76
CA LEU A 192 11.04 13.31 14.80
C LEU A 192 12.48 13.44 14.27
N ASN A 193 12.69 13.32 12.97
CA ASN A 193 14.00 13.43 12.32
C ASN A 193 13.90 14.35 11.10
N PRO A 194 13.72 15.69 11.32
CA PRO A 194 13.67 16.62 10.20
C PRO A 194 15.01 16.59 9.45
N PRO A 195 15.02 16.83 8.13
CA PRO A 195 16.27 17.01 7.39
C PRO A 195 17.05 18.15 8.05
N VAL A 196 18.36 17.96 8.22
CA VAL A 196 19.23 19.05 8.66
C VAL A 196 19.06 20.18 7.66
N ALA A 197 18.56 21.34 8.10
CA ALA A 197 18.55 22.54 7.28
C ALA A 197 20.01 22.77 6.86
N GLU A 198 20.25 22.93 5.56
CA GLU A 198 21.57 23.27 5.04
C GLU A 198 22.00 24.52 5.80
N ALA A 199 23.02 24.35 6.66
CA ALA A 199 23.49 25.43 7.53
C ALA A 199 23.81 26.61 6.59
N ALA A 200 23.11 27.73 6.80
CA ALA A 200 23.43 28.95 6.09
C ALA A 200 24.95 29.17 6.22
N VAL A 201 25.62 29.12 5.08
CA VAL A 201 27.06 29.44 5.02
C VAL A 201 27.19 30.81 5.66
N PRO A 202 27.96 30.97 6.75
CA PRO A 202 28.18 32.29 7.33
C PRO A 202 28.74 33.18 6.22
N GLU A 203 28.05 34.29 5.88
CA GLU A 203 28.64 35.31 5.03
C GLU A 203 29.92 35.79 5.73
N GLU A 204 31.07 35.53 5.11
CA GLU A 204 32.33 36.09 5.59
C GLU A 204 32.17 37.62 5.53
N PRO A 205 32.47 38.32 6.66
CA PRO A 205 32.45 39.77 6.63
C PRO A 205 33.58 40.25 5.72
N VAL A 206 33.23 41.09 4.76
CA VAL A 206 34.14 41.82 3.85
C VAL A 206 34.99 42.83 4.64
#